data_5268cf878022fde1bd4c90d32db593d1
#
_entry.id   5268cf878022fde1bd4c90d32db593d1
#
_cell.length_a   1.000
_cell.length_b   1.000
_cell.length_c   1.000
_cell.angle_alpha   90.00
_cell.angle_beta   90.00
_cell.angle_gamma   90.00
#
_symmetry.space_group_name_H-M   'P 1'
#
loop_
_entity.id
_entity.type
_entity.pdbx_description
1 polymer ?
#
loop_
_entity_poly.entity_id
_entity_poly.type
_entity_poly.pdbx_seq_one_letter_code
_entity_poly.pdbx_strand_id
1 'polypeptide(L)'
;MEQTFDVADGFRRGITFCRKEKWHEGYNLLIRVSQAVERRGNLPGVFYSYLGVAMARCDGRRRDGMELCRYAVRVQPEQPENYLNLASAYLMLGRRSEALRAIETGLEVHPGHRRLLDLHTSVGVRQRPLFPFLARTNPLNSLPGRVRAWWRRRREAAAERRAEIARFGE
;
A
#
# COMPACT_ATOMS: atom_id res chain seq x y z
N MET A 1 30.34 21.60 -12.83
CA MET A 1 29.52 20.82 -13.77
C MET A 1 28.27 20.40 -13.02
N GLU A 2 27.15 21.13 -13.21
CA GLU A 2 25.85 20.73 -12.67
C GLU A 2 25.42 19.45 -13.40
N GLN A 3 25.36 18.34 -12.69
CA GLN A 3 24.75 17.13 -13.22
C GLN A 3 23.28 17.43 -13.45
N THR A 4 22.89 17.59 -14.70
CA THR A 4 21.48 17.73 -15.07
C THR A 4 20.73 16.51 -14.57
N PHE A 5 19.74 16.73 -13.68
CA PHE A 5 18.92 15.67 -13.12
C PHE A 5 18.17 14.94 -14.23
N ASP A 6 18.48 13.67 -14.45
CA ASP A 6 17.78 12.84 -15.42
C ASP A 6 16.40 12.46 -14.83
N VAL A 7 15.36 13.05 -15.40
CA VAL A 7 13.95 12.86 -15.01
C VAL A 7 13.51 11.41 -15.19
N ALA A 8 13.95 10.76 -16.29
CA ALA A 8 13.55 9.39 -16.59
C ALA A 8 14.19 8.40 -15.62
N ASP A 9 15.45 8.59 -15.26
CA ASP A 9 16.13 7.80 -14.26
C ASP A 9 15.55 8.06 -12.88
N GLY A 10 15.34 9.31 -12.49
CA GLY A 10 14.70 9.69 -11.24
C GLY A 10 13.33 9.05 -11.05
N PHE A 11 12.52 9.03 -12.10
CA PHE A 11 11.21 8.39 -12.10
C PHE A 11 11.30 6.86 -11.88
N ARG A 12 12.13 6.16 -12.68
CA ARG A 12 12.30 4.71 -12.56
C ARG A 12 12.81 4.31 -11.18
N ARG A 13 13.82 5.00 -10.68
CA ARG A 13 14.40 4.75 -9.34
C ARG A 13 13.41 5.07 -8.23
N GLY A 14 12.68 6.18 -8.34
CA GLY A 14 11.65 6.57 -7.37
C GLY A 14 10.60 5.49 -7.19
N ILE A 15 10.04 4.97 -8.29
CA ILE A 15 9.09 3.83 -8.24
C ILE A 15 9.75 2.58 -7.66
N THR A 16 10.99 2.28 -8.06
CA THR A 16 11.71 1.10 -7.57
C THR A 16 11.92 1.16 -6.06
N PHE A 17 12.25 2.32 -5.51
CA PHE A 17 12.36 2.51 -4.06
C PHE A 17 11.01 2.33 -3.37
N CYS A 18 9.93 2.91 -3.90
CA CYS A 18 8.58 2.71 -3.35
C CYS A 18 8.16 1.23 -3.36
N ARG A 19 8.45 0.50 -4.45
CA ARG A 19 8.17 -0.95 -4.54
C ARG A 19 8.95 -1.77 -3.53
N LYS A 20 10.14 -1.33 -3.13
CA LYS A 20 10.97 -1.93 -2.08
C LYS A 20 10.66 -1.38 -0.68
N GLU A 21 9.53 -0.67 -0.52
CA GLU A 21 9.08 -0.04 0.72
C GLU A 21 10.02 1.04 1.29
N LYS A 22 11.01 1.48 0.53
CA LYS A 22 11.90 2.60 0.83
C LYS A 22 11.21 3.92 0.49
N TRP A 23 10.18 4.26 1.29
CA TRP A 23 9.23 5.32 0.96
C TRP A 23 9.86 6.71 0.95
N HIS A 24 10.78 7.01 1.88
CA HIS A 24 11.43 8.33 1.95
C HIS A 24 12.34 8.59 0.75
N GLU A 25 13.15 7.60 0.36
CA GLU A 25 14.02 7.71 -0.82
C GLU A 25 13.19 7.82 -2.11
N GLY A 26 12.13 7.02 -2.21
CA GLY A 26 11.20 7.09 -3.33
C GLY A 26 10.51 8.44 -3.42
N TYR A 27 9.99 8.95 -2.30
CA TYR A 27 9.32 10.24 -2.22
C TYR A 27 10.22 11.39 -2.65
N ASN A 28 11.44 11.46 -2.12
CA ASN A 28 12.39 12.51 -2.47
C ASN A 28 12.72 12.54 -3.97
N LEU A 29 12.87 11.37 -4.59
CA LEU A 29 13.10 11.30 -6.04
C LEU A 29 11.86 11.72 -6.83
N LEU A 30 10.67 11.24 -6.46
CA LEU A 30 9.42 11.58 -7.16
C LEU A 30 9.09 13.07 -7.03
N ILE A 31 9.35 13.71 -5.88
CA ILE A 31 9.21 15.17 -5.74
C ILE A 31 10.17 15.91 -6.68
N ARG A 32 11.43 15.51 -6.76
CA ARG A 32 12.39 16.11 -7.68
C ARG A 32 11.98 15.94 -9.14
N VAL A 33 11.43 14.78 -9.50
CA VAL A 33 10.85 14.53 -10.83
C VAL A 33 9.69 15.49 -11.09
N SER A 34 8.74 15.65 -10.15
CA SER A 34 7.61 16.56 -10.32
C SER A 34 8.07 18.00 -10.57
N GLN A 35 9.03 18.50 -9.79
CA GLN A 35 9.58 19.84 -9.91
C GLN A 35 10.30 20.07 -11.25
N ALA A 36 11.00 19.03 -11.75
CA ALA A 36 11.69 19.10 -13.03
C ALA A 36 10.73 19.08 -14.23
N VAL A 37 9.55 18.44 -14.09
CA VAL A 37 8.57 18.26 -15.17
C VAL A 37 7.49 19.34 -15.18
N GLU A 38 7.21 20.05 -14.07
CA GLU A 38 6.20 21.14 -14.00
C GLU A 38 6.26 22.15 -15.16
N ARG A 39 7.41 22.22 -15.82
CA ARG A 39 7.62 23.10 -16.99
C ARG A 39 7.49 22.41 -18.36
N ARG A 40 7.29 21.08 -18.46
CA ARG A 40 7.52 20.35 -19.72
C ARG A 40 6.58 19.21 -20.10
N GLY A 41 5.60 18.81 -19.32
CA GLY A 41 4.69 17.77 -19.80
C GLY A 41 3.96 16.92 -18.75
N ASN A 42 3.03 16.09 -19.21
CA ASN A 42 2.26 15.17 -18.40
C ASN A 42 3.08 13.93 -18.02
N LEU A 43 3.07 13.60 -16.74
CA LEU A 43 3.60 12.35 -16.24
C LEU A 43 2.54 11.22 -16.30
N PRO A 44 2.95 9.96 -16.48
CA PRO A 44 2.01 8.84 -16.52
C PRO A 44 1.26 8.67 -15.18
N GLY A 45 0.05 8.10 -15.24
CA GLY A 45 -0.78 7.89 -14.04
C GLY A 45 -0.06 7.18 -12.92
N VAL A 46 0.77 6.18 -13.24
CA VAL A 46 1.56 5.42 -12.26
C VAL A 46 2.50 6.30 -11.44
N PHE A 47 3.00 7.40 -11.99
CA PHE A 47 3.78 8.39 -11.24
C PHE A 47 2.97 8.98 -10.09
N TYR A 48 1.78 9.50 -10.41
CA TYR A 48 0.91 10.15 -9.42
C TYR A 48 0.45 9.17 -8.34
N SER A 49 0.19 7.92 -8.68
CA SER A 49 -0.22 6.92 -7.71
C SER A 49 0.89 6.59 -6.70
N TYR A 50 2.14 6.44 -7.16
CA TYR A 50 3.27 6.22 -6.25
C TYR A 50 3.61 7.46 -5.44
N LEU A 51 3.60 8.64 -6.06
CA LEU A 51 3.79 9.90 -5.33
C LEU A 51 2.72 10.09 -4.25
N GLY A 52 1.46 9.76 -4.55
CA GLY A 52 0.35 9.86 -3.60
C GLY A 52 0.53 8.96 -2.38
N VAL A 53 0.90 7.70 -2.58
CA VAL A 53 1.18 6.77 -1.46
C VAL A 53 2.40 7.22 -0.65
N ALA A 54 3.47 7.63 -1.33
CA ALA A 54 4.68 8.10 -0.67
C ALA A 54 4.42 9.37 0.17
N MET A 55 3.69 10.35 -0.37
CA MET A 55 3.23 11.54 0.35
C MET A 55 2.41 11.20 1.59
N ALA A 56 1.46 10.26 1.46
CA ALA A 56 0.62 9.84 2.57
C ALA A 56 1.42 9.17 3.70
N ARG A 57 2.51 8.49 3.36
CA ARG A 57 3.40 7.78 4.32
C ARG A 57 4.45 8.70 4.94
N CYS A 58 5.08 9.56 4.14
CA CYS A 58 6.21 10.38 4.56
C CYS A 58 5.77 11.69 5.21
N ASP A 59 4.75 12.36 4.64
CA ASP A 59 4.29 13.69 5.09
C ASP A 59 3.00 13.62 5.92
N GLY A 60 2.40 12.43 6.05
CA GLY A 60 1.11 12.30 6.72
C GLY A 60 -0.08 12.88 5.94
N ARG A 61 0.12 13.43 4.75
CA ARG A 61 -0.90 14.04 3.87
C ARG A 61 -1.75 12.99 3.18
N ARG A 62 -2.45 12.18 3.99
CA ARG A 62 -3.18 10.98 3.52
C ARG A 62 -4.31 11.30 2.56
N ARG A 63 -5.03 12.43 2.77
CA ARG A 63 -6.14 12.85 1.89
C ARG A 63 -5.62 13.28 0.52
N ASP A 64 -4.58 14.10 0.50
CA ASP A 64 -3.97 14.59 -0.74
C ASP A 64 -3.35 13.42 -1.52
N GLY A 65 -2.66 12.53 -0.83
CA GLY A 65 -2.11 11.31 -1.42
C GLY A 65 -3.20 10.41 -2.04
N MET A 66 -4.35 10.27 -1.38
CA MET A 66 -5.50 9.54 -1.93
C MET A 66 -6.04 10.22 -3.20
N GLU A 67 -6.16 11.55 -3.20
CA GLU A 67 -6.64 12.28 -4.41
C GLU A 67 -5.67 12.12 -5.59
N LEU A 68 -4.36 12.13 -5.36
CA LEU A 68 -3.36 11.80 -6.40
C LEU A 68 -3.54 10.39 -6.94
N CYS A 69 -3.81 9.40 -6.07
CA CYS A 69 -4.09 8.03 -6.51
C CYS A 69 -5.40 7.96 -7.31
N ARG A 70 -6.45 8.69 -6.92
CA ARG A 70 -7.70 8.79 -7.69
C ARG A 70 -7.48 9.42 -9.07
N TYR A 71 -6.68 10.48 -9.11
CA TYR A 71 -6.30 11.10 -10.37
C TYR A 71 -5.56 10.11 -11.28
N ALA A 72 -4.61 9.35 -10.74
CA ALA A 72 -3.86 8.34 -11.46
C ALA A 72 -4.75 7.28 -12.13
N VAL A 73 -5.76 6.78 -11.41
CA VAL A 73 -6.75 5.83 -11.94
C VAL A 73 -7.59 6.46 -13.07
N ARG A 74 -7.95 7.74 -12.97
CA ARG A 74 -8.70 8.43 -14.03
C ARG A 74 -7.88 8.65 -15.31
N VAL A 75 -6.59 8.95 -15.15
CA VAL A 75 -5.68 9.24 -16.29
C VAL A 75 -5.23 7.96 -16.98
N GLN A 76 -5.06 6.89 -16.22
CA GLN A 76 -4.51 5.62 -16.71
C GLN A 76 -5.25 4.44 -16.05
N PRO A 77 -6.52 4.19 -16.47
CA PRO A 77 -7.37 3.17 -15.86
C PRO A 77 -6.94 1.73 -16.16
N GLU A 78 -6.18 1.50 -17.22
CA GLU A 78 -5.66 0.18 -17.61
C GLU A 78 -4.48 -0.29 -16.75
N GLN A 79 -3.93 0.59 -15.88
CA GLN A 79 -2.76 0.26 -15.09
C GLN A 79 -3.15 -0.29 -13.70
N PRO A 80 -2.97 -1.61 -13.43
CA PRO A 80 -3.42 -2.23 -12.17
C PRO A 80 -2.69 -1.70 -10.94
N GLU A 81 -1.46 -1.21 -11.07
CA GLU A 81 -0.73 -0.62 -9.95
C GLU A 81 -1.37 0.67 -9.43
N ASN A 82 -2.11 1.42 -10.26
CA ASN A 82 -2.83 2.60 -9.81
C ASN A 82 -3.93 2.22 -8.81
N TYR A 83 -4.63 1.12 -9.06
CA TYR A 83 -5.65 0.58 -8.14
C TYR A 83 -5.04 0.01 -6.86
N LEU A 84 -3.87 -0.65 -6.95
CA LEU A 84 -3.13 -1.12 -5.78
C LEU A 84 -2.75 0.04 -4.86
N ASN A 85 -2.23 1.11 -5.43
CA ASN A 85 -1.83 2.31 -4.71
C ASN A 85 -3.05 3.05 -4.15
N LEU A 86 -4.14 3.16 -4.90
CA LEU A 86 -5.41 3.75 -4.43
C LEU A 86 -5.98 2.94 -3.26
N ALA A 87 -6.00 1.62 -3.35
CA ALA A 87 -6.44 0.76 -2.25
C ALA A 87 -5.58 0.96 -1.00
N SER A 88 -4.26 1.06 -1.15
CA SER A 88 -3.33 1.36 -0.05
C SER A 88 -3.63 2.71 0.59
N ALA A 89 -3.91 3.74 -0.21
CA ALA A 89 -4.28 5.07 0.29
C ALA A 89 -5.61 5.04 1.06
N TYR A 90 -6.62 4.31 0.57
CA TYR A 90 -7.87 4.11 1.30
C TYR A 90 -7.68 3.38 2.64
N LEU A 91 -6.82 2.35 2.66
CA LEU A 91 -6.51 1.62 3.90
C LEU A 91 -5.84 2.51 4.95
N MET A 92 -4.95 3.41 4.54
CA MET A 92 -4.33 4.40 5.44
C MET A 92 -5.34 5.39 6.04
N LEU A 93 -6.48 5.59 5.37
CA LEU A 93 -7.60 6.40 5.85
C LEU A 93 -8.66 5.59 6.62
N GLY A 94 -8.47 4.28 6.79
CA GLY A 94 -9.46 3.39 7.42
C GLY A 94 -10.67 3.07 6.53
N ARG A 95 -10.65 3.48 5.26
CA ARG A 95 -11.74 3.33 4.29
C ARG A 95 -11.69 1.98 3.59
N ARG A 96 -11.94 0.93 4.39
CA ARG A 96 -11.76 -0.47 3.94
C ARG A 96 -12.69 -0.88 2.79
N SER A 97 -13.93 -0.41 2.78
CA SER A 97 -14.91 -0.74 1.72
C SER A 97 -14.49 -0.18 0.38
N GLU A 98 -13.96 1.04 0.37
CA GLU A 98 -13.47 1.68 -0.84
C GLU A 98 -12.15 1.03 -1.30
N ALA A 99 -11.31 0.60 -0.36
CA ALA A 99 -10.11 -0.15 -0.69
C ALA A 99 -10.45 -1.48 -1.40
N LEU A 100 -11.45 -2.23 -0.90
CA LEU A 100 -11.90 -3.47 -1.54
C LEU A 100 -12.41 -3.22 -2.95
N ARG A 101 -13.27 -2.20 -3.16
CA ARG A 101 -13.74 -1.85 -4.50
C ARG A 101 -12.60 -1.50 -5.45
N ALA A 102 -11.61 -0.73 -4.98
CA ALA A 102 -10.45 -0.41 -5.80
C ALA A 102 -9.64 -1.67 -6.17
N ILE A 103 -9.48 -2.62 -5.24
CA ILE A 103 -8.81 -3.90 -5.50
C ILE A 103 -9.59 -4.71 -6.54
N GLU A 104 -10.90 -4.86 -6.36
CA GLU A 104 -11.79 -5.60 -7.26
C GLU A 104 -11.71 -5.02 -8.68
N THR A 105 -11.87 -3.70 -8.83
CA THR A 105 -11.73 -3.05 -10.14
C THR A 105 -10.34 -3.25 -10.76
N GLY A 106 -9.27 -3.20 -9.96
CA GLY A 106 -7.92 -3.47 -10.44
C GLY A 106 -7.73 -4.92 -10.89
N LEU A 107 -8.41 -5.88 -10.26
CA LEU A 107 -8.42 -7.29 -10.67
C LEU A 107 -9.28 -7.55 -11.91
N GLU A 108 -10.34 -6.74 -12.16
CA GLU A 108 -11.07 -6.76 -13.43
C GLU A 108 -10.17 -6.32 -14.59
N VAL A 109 -9.32 -5.30 -14.38
CA VAL A 109 -8.33 -4.84 -15.36
C VAL A 109 -7.25 -5.89 -15.60
N HIS A 110 -6.75 -6.52 -14.54
CA HIS A 110 -5.68 -7.51 -14.62
C HIS A 110 -5.87 -8.63 -13.57
N PRO A 111 -6.61 -9.70 -13.91
CA PRO A 111 -6.98 -10.77 -12.97
C PRO A 111 -5.79 -11.49 -12.33
N GLY A 112 -4.65 -11.56 -13.02
CA GLY A 112 -3.42 -12.22 -12.54
C GLY A 112 -2.48 -11.31 -11.74
N HIS A 113 -2.85 -10.09 -11.40
CA HIS A 113 -1.94 -9.17 -10.71
C HIS A 113 -1.70 -9.59 -9.26
N ARG A 114 -0.56 -10.25 -9.01
CA ARG A 114 -0.23 -10.91 -7.75
C ARG A 114 -0.38 -10.01 -6.53
N ARG A 115 0.14 -8.79 -6.57
CA ARG A 115 0.07 -7.85 -5.42
C ARG A 115 -1.36 -7.41 -5.08
N LEU A 116 -2.25 -7.31 -6.08
CA LEU A 116 -3.67 -7.04 -5.84
C LEU A 116 -4.36 -8.25 -5.22
N LEU A 117 -4.05 -9.48 -5.67
CA LEU A 117 -4.56 -10.72 -5.08
C LEU A 117 -4.12 -10.86 -3.61
N ASP A 118 -2.84 -10.61 -3.33
CA ASP A 118 -2.30 -10.66 -1.97
C ASP A 118 -3.00 -9.62 -1.08
N LEU A 119 -3.19 -8.40 -1.59
CA LEU A 119 -3.88 -7.34 -0.87
C LEU A 119 -5.37 -7.68 -0.68
N HIS A 120 -6.05 -8.22 -1.70
CA HIS A 120 -7.44 -8.68 -1.61
C HIS A 120 -7.61 -9.71 -0.50
N THR A 121 -6.73 -10.72 -0.46
CA THR A 121 -6.74 -11.76 0.56
C THR A 121 -6.54 -11.17 1.97
N SER A 122 -5.61 -10.24 2.13
CA SER A 122 -5.31 -9.62 3.42
C SER A 122 -6.43 -8.70 3.92
N VAL A 123 -7.08 -7.99 2.99
CA VAL A 123 -8.16 -7.04 3.28
C VAL A 123 -9.52 -7.74 3.28
N GLY A 124 -9.76 -8.73 2.42
CA GLY A 124 -11.04 -9.41 2.24
C GLY A 124 -11.50 -10.25 3.42
N VAL A 125 -10.58 -10.77 4.24
CA VAL A 125 -10.94 -11.62 5.39
C VAL A 125 -11.57 -10.80 6.52
N ARG A 126 -12.83 -10.42 6.33
CA ARG A 126 -13.67 -9.96 7.44
C ARG A 126 -14.15 -11.18 8.22
N GLN A 127 -13.59 -11.39 9.41
CA GLN A 127 -14.16 -12.36 10.33
C GLN A 127 -15.60 -11.94 10.68
N ARG A 128 -16.54 -12.89 10.58
CA ARG A 128 -17.91 -12.67 11.06
C ARG A 128 -17.84 -12.26 12.53
N PRO A 129 -18.59 -11.24 12.96
CA PRO A 129 -18.65 -10.89 14.38
C PRO A 129 -19.14 -12.10 15.14
N LEU A 130 -18.54 -12.41 16.29
CA LEU A 130 -18.97 -13.53 17.16
C LEU A 130 -20.40 -13.32 17.66
N PHE A 131 -20.77 -12.07 17.86
CA PHE A 131 -22.09 -11.68 18.33
C PHE A 131 -22.75 -10.80 17.27
N PRO A 132 -23.51 -11.39 16.31
CA PRO A 132 -24.12 -10.63 15.20
C PRO A 132 -25.17 -9.62 15.67
N PHE A 133 -25.71 -9.79 16.87
CA PHE A 133 -26.69 -8.90 17.49
C PHE A 133 -26.05 -7.69 18.22
N LEU A 134 -24.73 -7.66 18.40
CA LEU A 134 -24.02 -6.51 18.94
C LEU A 134 -23.44 -5.66 17.83
N ALA A 135 -23.45 -4.32 18.02
CA ALA A 135 -22.80 -3.40 17.11
C ALA A 135 -21.34 -3.83 16.84
N ARG A 136 -20.88 -3.73 15.60
CA ARG A 136 -19.50 -4.15 15.22
C ARG A 136 -18.41 -3.40 15.97
N THR A 137 -18.68 -2.19 16.44
CA THR A 137 -17.80 -1.37 17.28
C THR A 137 -17.73 -1.83 18.73
N ASN A 138 -18.62 -2.76 19.13
CA ASN A 138 -18.61 -3.26 20.49
C ASN A 138 -17.29 -3.99 20.80
N PRO A 139 -16.63 -3.68 21.94
CA PRO A 139 -15.35 -4.27 22.31
C PRO A 139 -15.39 -5.81 22.37
N LEU A 140 -16.54 -6.41 22.70
CA LEU A 140 -16.72 -7.87 22.70
C LEU A 140 -16.53 -8.49 21.31
N ASN A 141 -16.88 -7.78 20.24
CA ASN A 141 -16.64 -8.22 18.85
C ASN A 141 -15.18 -8.02 18.41
N SER A 142 -14.41 -7.15 19.07
CA SER A 142 -13.00 -6.89 18.76
C SER A 142 -12.02 -7.79 19.53
N LEU A 143 -12.43 -8.30 20.71
CA LEU A 143 -11.62 -9.15 21.58
C LEU A 143 -11.04 -10.39 20.86
N PRO A 144 -11.83 -11.17 20.09
CA PRO A 144 -11.31 -12.39 19.46
C PRO A 144 -10.21 -12.13 18.43
N GLY A 145 -10.31 -11.02 17.69
CA GLY A 145 -9.27 -10.62 16.76
C GLY A 145 -7.94 -10.30 17.44
N ARG A 146 -8.01 -9.62 18.59
CA ARG A 146 -6.86 -9.29 19.43
C ARG A 146 -6.24 -10.53 20.06
N VAL A 147 -7.08 -11.44 20.58
CA VAL A 147 -6.64 -12.71 21.17
C VAL A 147 -5.99 -13.60 20.11
N ARG A 148 -6.58 -13.75 18.92
CA ARG A 148 -5.97 -14.53 17.83
C ARG A 148 -4.66 -13.91 17.33
N ALA A 149 -4.56 -12.58 17.21
CA ALA A 149 -3.33 -11.90 16.85
C ALA A 149 -2.24 -12.10 17.91
N TRP A 150 -2.61 -12.13 19.19
CA TRP A 150 -1.70 -12.42 20.31
C TRP A 150 -1.22 -13.88 20.28
N TRP A 151 -2.14 -14.87 20.06
CA TRP A 151 -1.79 -16.28 19.92
C TRP A 151 -0.90 -16.56 18.72
N ARG A 152 -1.17 -15.91 17.57
CA ARG A 152 -0.33 -16.04 16.38
C ARG A 152 1.08 -15.56 16.67
N ARG A 153 1.25 -14.34 17.19
CA ARG A 153 2.57 -13.80 17.58
C ARG A 153 3.30 -14.69 18.57
N ARG A 154 2.60 -15.29 19.54
CA ARG A 154 3.22 -16.25 20.47
C ARG A 154 3.68 -17.53 19.79
N ARG A 155 2.92 -18.04 18.82
CA ARG A 155 3.33 -19.23 18.05
C ARG A 155 4.54 -18.94 17.17
N GLU A 156 4.57 -17.80 16.49
CA GLU A 156 5.70 -17.33 15.68
C GLU A 156 6.96 -17.19 16.54
N ALA A 157 6.89 -16.48 17.66
CA ALA A 157 7.99 -16.33 18.61
C ALA A 157 8.45 -17.66 19.24
N ALA A 158 7.56 -18.63 19.41
CA ALA A 158 7.92 -19.96 19.90
C ALA A 158 8.59 -20.80 18.81
N ALA A 159 8.19 -20.65 17.56
CA ALA A 159 8.82 -21.31 16.42
C ALA A 159 10.23 -20.76 16.15
N GLU A 160 10.40 -19.44 16.25
CA GLU A 160 11.70 -18.78 16.14
C GLU A 160 12.68 -19.26 17.23
N ARG A 161 12.24 -19.32 18.50
CA ARG A 161 13.06 -19.86 19.60
C ARG A 161 13.43 -21.32 19.40
N ARG A 162 12.52 -22.15 18.88
CA ARG A 162 12.84 -23.56 18.55
C ARG A 162 13.86 -23.67 17.43
N ALA A 163 13.74 -22.84 16.41
CA ALA A 163 14.69 -22.78 15.30
C ALA A 163 16.09 -22.27 15.76
N GLU A 164 16.10 -21.35 16.70
CA GLU A 164 17.34 -20.83 17.30
C GLU A 164 18.03 -21.90 18.15
N ILE A 165 17.30 -22.61 19.03
CA ILE A 165 17.83 -23.72 19.83
C ILE A 165 18.36 -24.84 18.92
N ALA A 166 17.70 -25.15 17.81
CA ALA A 166 18.14 -26.16 16.86
C ALA A 166 19.41 -25.75 16.10
N ARG A 167 19.73 -24.45 15.99
CA ARG A 167 20.96 -23.94 15.36
C ARG A 167 22.18 -23.94 16.30
N PHE A 168 21.96 -23.85 17.60
CA PHE A 168 23.02 -23.74 18.61
C PHE A 168 23.13 -24.98 19.50
N GLY A 169 22.39 -26.04 19.19
CA GLY A 169 22.36 -27.29 19.96
C GLY A 169 23.15 -28.46 19.34
N GLU A 170 24.09 -28.15 18.41
CA GLU A 170 25.09 -29.11 17.89
C GLU A 170 26.47 -28.83 18.46
#